data_56f195a1e8832a5434c6ce080fa7cab1
#
_entry.id   56f195a1e8832a5434c6ce080fa7cab1
#
_cell.length_a   1.000
_cell.length_b   1.000
_cell.length_c   1.000
_cell.angle_alpha   90.00
_cell.angle_beta   90.00
_cell.angle_gamma   90.00
#
_symmetry.space_group_name_H-M   'P 1'
#
loop_
_entity.id
_entity.type
_entity.pdbx_description
1 polymer ?
#
loop_
_entity_poly.entity_id
_entity_poly.type
_entity_poly.pdbx_seq_one_letter_code
_entity_poly.pdbx_strand_id
1 'polypeptide(L)'
;MNELMEARGNADNEIEAESDAWKAGPTLEPYVRAGTAGLNARVVEFIAKPGRAKDLQDCIRESVVDYLKKRAGFAGTMVLTSHKELRLVLVFSFWSTERAATENRWEDSRIVRQAVNPLIDVCARVNTYTAAIPATPKVMVQVADLQVC
;
A
#
# COMPACT_ATOMS: atom_id res chain seq x y z
N MET A 1 38.86 4.70 -13.46
CA MET A 1 38.00 5.69 -12.80
C MET A 1 36.66 5.93 -13.52
N ASN A 2 36.68 6.02 -14.84
CA ASN A 2 35.46 6.24 -15.59
C ASN A 2 34.45 5.07 -15.55
N GLU A 3 34.94 3.84 -15.55
CA GLU A 3 34.06 2.65 -15.49
C GLU A 3 33.26 2.53 -14.19
N LEU A 4 33.84 2.96 -13.07
CA LEU A 4 33.16 2.93 -11.76
C LEU A 4 32.06 3.99 -11.64
N MET A 5 32.18 5.10 -12.35
CA MET A 5 31.16 6.16 -12.39
C MET A 5 29.97 5.76 -13.28
N GLU A 6 30.23 5.09 -14.41
CA GLU A 6 29.17 4.59 -15.29
C GLU A 6 28.32 3.49 -14.62
N ALA A 7 28.95 2.59 -13.87
CA ALA A 7 28.23 1.57 -13.14
C ALA A 7 27.32 2.14 -12.03
N ARG A 8 27.74 3.21 -11.37
CA ARG A 8 26.91 3.89 -10.37
C ARG A 8 25.71 4.63 -11.00
N GLY A 9 25.92 5.23 -12.16
CA GLY A 9 24.85 5.91 -12.88
C GLY A 9 23.75 4.94 -13.33
N ASN A 10 24.11 3.76 -13.76
CA ASN A 10 23.13 2.75 -14.18
C ASN A 10 22.31 2.20 -13.01
N ALA A 11 22.93 1.99 -11.84
CA ALA A 11 22.23 1.53 -10.66
C ALA A 11 21.21 2.56 -10.16
N ASP A 12 21.56 3.84 -10.15
CA ASP A 12 20.68 4.91 -9.75
C ASP A 12 19.51 5.06 -10.73
N ASN A 13 19.73 4.90 -12.01
CA ASN A 13 18.69 4.91 -13.03
C ASN A 13 17.71 3.73 -12.91
N GLU A 14 18.20 2.55 -12.57
CA GLU A 14 17.32 1.39 -12.35
C GLU A 14 16.41 1.59 -11.15
N ILE A 15 16.92 2.16 -10.06
CA ILE A 15 16.15 2.47 -8.86
C ILE A 15 15.10 3.56 -9.15
N GLU A 16 15.45 4.59 -9.87
CA GLU A 16 14.52 5.65 -10.28
C GLU A 16 13.42 5.13 -11.21
N ALA A 17 13.76 4.28 -12.17
CA ALA A 17 12.80 3.68 -13.08
C ALA A 17 11.79 2.77 -12.35
N GLU A 18 12.21 2.00 -11.36
CA GLU A 18 11.32 1.19 -10.52
C GLU A 18 10.40 2.08 -9.66
N SER A 19 10.94 3.16 -9.11
CA SER A 19 10.17 4.14 -8.34
C SER A 19 9.12 4.84 -9.20
N ASP A 20 9.46 5.19 -10.44
CA ASP A 20 8.54 5.85 -11.38
C ASP A 20 7.45 4.90 -11.89
N ALA A 21 7.78 3.63 -12.13
CA ALA A 21 6.80 2.61 -12.49
C ALA A 21 5.74 2.41 -11.39
N TRP A 22 6.13 2.50 -10.15
CA TRP A 22 5.23 2.48 -9.00
C TRP A 22 4.31 3.72 -8.96
N LYS A 23 4.84 4.91 -9.24
CA LYS A 23 4.09 6.16 -9.25
C LYS A 23 3.09 6.26 -10.41
N ALA A 24 3.34 5.57 -11.50
CA ALA A 24 2.60 5.69 -12.74
C ALA A 24 1.25 4.95 -12.76
N GLY A 25 0.93 4.14 -11.75
CA GLY A 25 -0.36 3.45 -11.73
C GLY A 25 -0.46 2.27 -10.78
N PRO A 26 -1.64 1.62 -10.74
CA PRO A 26 -1.93 0.52 -9.82
C PRO A 26 -1.33 -0.80 -10.31
N THR A 27 -0.14 -0.80 -10.91
CA THR A 27 0.50 -2.04 -11.28
C THR A 27 1.13 -2.69 -10.05
N LEU A 28 0.90 -3.97 -9.86
CA LEU A 28 1.50 -4.77 -8.80
C LEU A 28 2.81 -5.45 -9.23
N GLU A 29 3.30 -5.14 -10.42
CA GLU A 29 4.58 -5.69 -10.90
C GLU A 29 5.75 -5.47 -9.94
N PRO A 30 5.98 -4.28 -9.38
CA PRO A 30 7.03 -4.09 -8.41
C PRO A 30 6.89 -4.99 -7.20
N TYR A 31 5.66 -5.25 -6.77
CA TYR A 31 5.40 -6.14 -5.64
C TYR A 31 5.65 -7.59 -5.96
N VAL A 32 5.31 -8.00 -7.17
CA VAL A 32 5.54 -9.37 -7.61
C VAL A 32 7.03 -9.67 -7.72
N ARG A 33 7.82 -8.72 -8.18
CA ARG A 33 9.29 -8.86 -8.23
C ARG A 33 9.93 -8.89 -6.84
N ALA A 34 9.48 -8.01 -5.96
CA ALA A 34 9.95 -7.98 -4.58
C ALA A 34 9.38 -9.14 -3.74
N GLY A 35 8.21 -9.60 -4.11
CA GLY A 35 7.37 -10.49 -3.32
C GLY A 35 7.77 -11.95 -3.31
N THR A 36 8.70 -12.31 -4.13
CA THR A 36 9.25 -13.69 -4.11
C THR A 36 9.95 -14.02 -2.79
N ALA A 37 10.23 -13.02 -1.95
CA ALA A 37 10.99 -13.19 -0.71
C ALA A 37 10.31 -12.65 0.55
N GLY A 38 8.98 -12.54 0.58
CA GLY A 38 8.28 -12.22 1.82
C GLY A 38 7.79 -10.77 1.91
N LEU A 39 6.85 -10.44 1.05
CA LEU A 39 6.06 -9.23 1.25
C LEU A 39 5.18 -9.42 2.49
N ASN A 40 5.17 -8.42 3.37
CA ASN A 40 4.39 -8.44 4.59
C ASN A 40 3.28 -7.40 4.50
N ALA A 41 2.11 -7.75 4.97
CA ALA A 41 0.95 -6.88 4.94
C ALA A 41 0.53 -6.49 6.37
N ARG A 42 0.21 -5.22 6.55
CA ARG A 42 -0.52 -4.74 7.71
C ARG A 42 -1.92 -4.36 7.24
N VAL A 43 -2.93 -4.96 7.83
CA VAL A 43 -4.33 -4.74 7.48
C VAL A 43 -5.00 -3.99 8.61
N VAL A 44 -5.58 -2.84 8.29
CA VAL A 44 -6.34 -2.02 9.22
C VAL A 44 -7.80 -2.00 8.77
N GLU A 45 -8.69 -2.37 9.67
CA GLU A 45 -10.13 -2.37 9.44
C GLU A 45 -10.75 -1.12 10.08
N PHE A 46 -11.37 -0.30 9.26
CA PHE A 46 -12.14 0.85 9.72
C PHE A 46 -13.63 0.62 9.51
N ILE A 47 -14.41 1.04 10.49
CA ILE A 47 -15.86 1.16 10.32
C ILE A 47 -16.15 2.64 10.08
N ALA A 48 -16.53 2.97 8.86
CA ALA A 48 -16.89 4.33 8.49
C ALA A 48 -18.20 4.76 9.16
N LYS A 49 -18.35 6.05 9.40
CA LYS A 49 -19.65 6.61 9.75
C LYS A 49 -20.67 6.33 8.65
N PRO A 50 -21.96 6.24 8.97
CA PRO A 50 -22.99 6.00 7.95
C PRO A 50 -22.87 6.97 6.78
N GLY A 51 -22.83 6.44 5.55
CA GLY A 51 -22.71 7.21 4.31
C GLY A 51 -21.33 7.79 4.04
N ARG A 52 -20.30 7.51 4.86
CA ARG A 52 -18.98 8.12 4.75
C ARG A 52 -17.88 7.16 4.25
N ALA A 53 -18.23 5.96 3.84
CA ALA A 53 -17.24 4.97 3.40
C ALA A 53 -16.44 5.44 2.17
N LYS A 54 -17.11 6.09 1.21
CA LYS A 54 -16.44 6.64 0.03
C LYS A 54 -15.51 7.79 0.41
N ASP A 55 -15.95 8.70 1.28
CA ASP A 55 -15.12 9.81 1.75
C ASP A 55 -13.89 9.30 2.49
N LEU A 56 -14.06 8.24 3.28
CA LEU A 56 -12.93 7.58 3.96
C LEU A 56 -11.96 6.97 2.95
N GLN A 57 -12.45 6.30 1.92
CA GLN A 57 -11.62 5.74 0.86
C GLN A 57 -10.81 6.85 0.15
N ASP A 58 -11.45 7.96 -0.18
CA ASP A 58 -10.80 9.11 -0.82
C ASP A 58 -9.76 9.75 0.12
N CYS A 59 -10.08 9.92 1.39
CA CYS A 59 -9.17 10.42 2.41
C CYS A 59 -7.93 9.52 2.57
N ILE A 60 -8.11 8.21 2.58
CA ILE A 60 -6.99 7.27 2.66
C ILE A 60 -6.10 7.42 1.44
N ARG A 61 -6.67 7.46 0.26
CA ARG A 61 -5.91 7.60 -0.99
C ARG A 61 -5.12 8.90 -1.03
N GLU A 62 -5.69 10.00 -0.59
CA GLU A 62 -5.08 11.33 -0.70
C GLU A 62 -4.12 11.66 0.43
N SER A 63 -4.44 11.27 1.65
CA SER A 63 -3.69 11.68 2.84
C SER A 63 -2.86 10.55 3.46
N VAL A 64 -3.45 9.37 3.61
CA VAL A 64 -2.78 8.25 4.29
C VAL A 64 -1.70 7.66 3.40
N VAL A 65 -1.96 7.51 2.11
CA VAL A 65 -0.97 6.98 1.16
C VAL A 65 0.25 7.88 1.08
N ASP A 66 0.08 9.19 1.07
CA ASP A 66 1.21 10.13 1.08
C ASP A 66 2.05 10.02 2.35
N TYR A 67 1.42 9.80 3.48
CA TYR A 67 2.11 9.53 4.74
C TYR A 67 2.91 8.22 4.67
N LEU A 68 2.29 7.16 4.15
CA LEU A 68 2.92 5.84 4.05
C LEU A 68 4.13 5.81 3.11
N LYS A 69 4.06 6.51 1.98
CA LYS A 69 5.14 6.58 1.00
C LYS A 69 6.47 7.07 1.58
N LYS A 70 6.42 7.83 2.66
CA LYS A 70 7.61 8.38 3.34
C LYS A 70 8.23 7.41 4.34
N ARG A 71 7.63 6.24 4.56
CA ARG A 71 8.08 5.28 5.55
C ARG A 71 9.03 4.26 4.94
N ALA A 72 10.13 3.99 5.67
CA ALA A 72 11.09 2.96 5.25
C ALA A 72 10.41 1.59 5.16
N GLY A 73 10.70 0.87 4.08
CA GLY A 73 10.14 -0.46 3.84
C GLY A 73 8.73 -0.48 3.28
N PHE A 74 8.09 0.68 3.06
CA PHE A 74 6.78 0.73 2.42
C PHE A 74 6.88 0.26 0.97
N ALA A 75 6.05 -0.70 0.62
CA ALA A 75 6.01 -1.29 -0.71
C ALA A 75 4.71 -1.02 -1.48
N GLY A 76 3.66 -0.59 -0.79
CA GLY A 76 2.40 -0.22 -1.44
C GLY A 76 1.19 -0.36 -0.55
N THR A 77 0.03 -0.06 -1.12
CA THR A 77 -1.24 -0.11 -0.41
C THR A 77 -2.37 -0.56 -1.33
N MET A 78 -3.40 -1.12 -0.71
CA MET A 78 -4.66 -1.47 -1.35
C MET A 78 -5.79 -1.13 -0.39
N VAL A 79 -6.85 -0.54 -0.90
CA VAL A 79 -8.05 -0.22 -0.11
C VAL A 79 -9.21 -1.02 -0.66
N LEU A 80 -9.87 -1.76 0.20
CA LEU A 80 -11.05 -2.54 -0.15
C LEU A 80 -12.26 -2.04 0.62
N THR A 81 -13.39 -1.98 -0.04
CA THR A 81 -14.68 -1.73 0.58
C THR A 81 -15.54 -2.97 0.47
N SER A 82 -16.26 -3.29 1.54
CA SER A 82 -17.12 -4.48 1.55
C SER A 82 -18.41 -4.22 0.78
N HIS A 83 -18.84 -5.19 -0.01
CA HIS A 83 -20.14 -5.13 -0.67
C HIS A 83 -21.31 -5.48 0.28
N LYS A 84 -21.04 -6.24 1.34
CA LYS A 84 -22.03 -6.64 2.34
C LYS A 84 -22.10 -5.65 3.49
N GLU A 85 -20.94 -5.32 4.03
CA GLU A 85 -20.77 -4.35 5.11
C GLU A 85 -20.37 -3.00 4.51
N LEU A 86 -21.35 -2.21 4.11
CA LEU A 86 -21.10 -0.96 3.36
C LEU A 86 -20.24 0.07 4.09
N ARG A 87 -20.08 -0.10 5.40
CA ARG A 87 -19.26 0.78 6.25
C ARG A 87 -17.86 0.23 6.49
N LEU A 88 -17.59 -1.02 6.14
CA LEU A 88 -16.30 -1.65 6.36
C LEU A 88 -15.32 -1.28 5.25
N VAL A 89 -14.23 -0.66 5.65
CA VAL A 89 -13.12 -0.30 4.77
C VAL A 89 -11.85 -0.97 5.29
N LEU A 90 -11.22 -1.76 4.44
CA LEU A 90 -9.97 -2.45 4.73
C LEU A 90 -8.83 -1.73 4.05
N VAL A 91 -7.79 -1.41 4.81
CA VAL A 91 -6.58 -0.80 4.28
C VAL A 91 -5.42 -1.78 4.44
N PHE A 92 -4.93 -2.26 3.31
CA PHE A 92 -3.72 -3.09 3.25
C PHE A 92 -2.54 -2.18 2.98
N SER A 93 -1.56 -2.22 3.84
CA SER A 93 -0.24 -1.64 3.57
C SER A 93 0.78 -2.77 3.46
N PHE A 94 1.58 -2.73 2.41
CA PHE A 94 2.58 -3.75 2.12
C PHE A 94 3.97 -3.24 2.48
N TRP A 95 4.78 -4.13 3.03
CA TRP A 95 6.07 -3.81 3.61
C TRP A 95 7.12 -4.83 3.20
N SER A 96 8.33 -4.38 2.98
CA SER A 96 9.45 -5.24 2.56
C SER A 96 9.92 -6.20 3.65
N THR A 97 9.62 -5.91 4.93
CA THR A 97 10.01 -6.76 6.07
C THR A 97 8.85 -6.92 7.04
N GLU A 98 8.84 -8.03 7.77
CA GLU A 98 7.91 -8.26 8.87
C GLU A 98 8.02 -7.17 9.95
N ARG A 99 9.24 -6.78 10.26
CA ARG A 99 9.50 -5.73 11.23
C ARG A 99 8.87 -4.40 10.82
N ALA A 100 9.03 -4.00 9.56
CA ALA A 100 8.42 -2.79 9.05
C ALA A 100 6.89 -2.84 9.12
N ALA A 101 6.27 -3.97 8.79
CA ALA A 101 4.83 -4.16 8.88
C ALA A 101 4.33 -4.09 10.34
N THR A 102 5.08 -4.65 11.28
CA THR A 102 4.70 -4.74 12.68
C THR A 102 4.92 -3.42 13.43
N GLU A 103 6.06 -2.77 13.20
CA GLU A 103 6.45 -1.56 13.93
C GLU A 103 5.79 -0.28 13.38
N ASN A 104 5.42 -0.26 12.10
CA ASN A 104 4.75 0.91 11.51
C ASN A 104 3.26 0.93 11.84
N ARG A 105 2.98 1.41 13.02
CA ARG A 105 1.60 1.65 13.49
C ARG A 105 1.06 2.96 12.91
N TRP A 106 0.98 3.03 11.60
CA TRP A 106 0.57 4.24 10.89
C TRP A 106 -0.83 4.73 11.24
N GLU A 107 -1.72 3.81 11.59
CA GLU A 107 -3.08 4.10 12.03
C GLU A 107 -3.13 4.88 13.36
N ASP A 108 -2.08 4.78 14.17
CA ASP A 108 -1.93 5.52 15.43
C ASP A 108 -1.29 6.89 15.23
N SER A 109 -0.76 7.17 14.06
CA SER A 109 -0.15 8.46 13.76
C SER A 109 -1.15 9.60 13.94
N ARG A 110 -0.70 10.69 14.56
CA ARG A 110 -1.51 11.89 14.74
C ARG A 110 -2.03 12.44 13.42
N ILE A 111 -1.21 12.46 12.40
CA ILE A 111 -1.56 12.97 11.06
C ILE A 111 -2.69 12.14 10.47
N VAL A 112 -2.56 10.83 10.53
CA VAL A 112 -3.60 9.90 10.02
C VAL A 112 -4.87 10.01 10.83
N ARG A 113 -4.78 10.03 12.15
CA ARG A 113 -5.94 10.15 13.02
C ARG A 113 -6.72 11.44 12.77
N GLN A 114 -6.04 12.56 12.61
CA GLN A 114 -6.68 13.83 12.31
C GLN A 114 -7.47 13.80 11.00
N ALA A 115 -6.95 13.09 10.00
CA ALA A 115 -7.61 12.95 8.70
C ALA A 115 -8.78 11.96 8.75
N VAL A 116 -8.62 10.85 9.45
CA VAL A 116 -9.53 9.70 9.41
C VAL A 116 -10.64 9.77 10.46
N ASN A 117 -10.36 10.26 11.68
CA ASN A 117 -11.31 10.27 12.78
C ASN A 117 -12.67 10.91 12.47
N PRO A 118 -12.75 12.00 11.71
CA PRO A 118 -14.06 12.56 11.36
C PRO A 118 -14.95 11.65 10.51
N LEU A 119 -14.35 10.63 9.89
CA LEU A 119 -15.00 9.76 8.91
C LEU A 119 -15.31 8.35 9.42
N ILE A 120 -14.79 8.00 10.60
CA ILE A 120 -14.92 6.66 11.17
C ILE A 120 -15.65 6.67 12.50
N ASP A 121 -16.34 5.58 12.78
CA ASP A 121 -16.85 5.27 14.13
C ASP A 121 -15.76 4.58 14.94
N VAL A 122 -15.01 3.67 14.32
CA VAL A 122 -13.99 2.90 15.01
C VAL A 122 -12.93 2.36 14.04
N CYS A 123 -11.69 2.25 14.53
CA CYS A 123 -10.68 1.35 13.98
C CYS A 123 -10.89 -0.03 14.63
N ALA A 124 -11.52 -0.94 13.89
CA ALA A 124 -12.06 -2.16 14.47
C ALA A 124 -10.99 -3.22 14.72
N ARG A 125 -10.03 -3.35 13.82
CA ARG A 125 -9.02 -4.41 13.90
C ARG A 125 -7.74 -4.01 13.17
N VAL A 126 -6.62 -4.45 13.71
CA VAL A 126 -5.31 -4.34 13.06
C VAL A 126 -4.61 -5.69 13.14
N ASN A 127 -4.19 -6.21 12.01
CA ASN A 127 -3.43 -7.47 11.93
C ASN A 127 -2.27 -7.33 10.95
N THR A 128 -1.26 -8.17 11.15
CA THR A 128 -0.13 -8.31 10.23
C THR A 128 -0.10 -9.73 9.67
N TYR A 129 0.27 -9.83 8.40
CA TYR A 129 0.30 -11.08 7.65
C TYR A 129 1.54 -11.16 6.78
N THR A 130 2.01 -12.37 6.55
CA THR A 130 2.94 -12.64 5.46
C THR A 130 2.12 -12.82 4.19
N ALA A 131 2.39 -12.05 3.17
CA ALA A 131 1.66 -12.12 1.92
C ALA A 131 2.20 -13.27 1.07
N ALA A 132 1.37 -14.27 0.82
CA ALA A 132 1.62 -15.30 -0.17
C ALA A 132 1.13 -14.78 -1.52
N ILE A 133 2.04 -14.40 -2.39
CA ILE A 133 1.70 -13.87 -3.71
C ILE A 133 1.47 -15.02 -4.68
N PRO A 134 0.34 -15.01 -5.42
CA PRO A 134 0.09 -16.02 -6.45
C PRO A 134 1.21 -16.05 -7.49
N ALA A 135 1.50 -17.21 -8.01
CA ALA A 135 2.67 -17.50 -8.82
C ALA A 135 2.69 -16.82 -10.20
N THR A 136 1.63 -16.15 -10.65
CA THR A 136 1.59 -15.60 -12.02
C THR A 136 1.39 -14.09 -12.03
N PRO A 137 2.42 -13.31 -12.42
CA PRO A 137 2.31 -11.87 -12.60
C PRO A 137 1.18 -11.45 -13.57
N LYS A 138 0.86 -12.28 -14.54
CA LYS A 138 -0.21 -12.05 -15.52
C LYS A 138 -1.59 -11.88 -14.89
N VAL A 139 -1.89 -12.59 -13.81
CA VAL A 139 -3.16 -12.47 -13.09
C VAL A 139 -3.29 -11.11 -12.43
N MET A 140 -2.21 -10.64 -11.85
CA MET A 140 -2.17 -9.33 -11.18
C MET A 140 -2.33 -8.18 -12.20
N VAL A 141 -1.69 -8.29 -13.36
CA VAL A 141 -1.83 -7.32 -14.44
C VAL A 141 -3.27 -7.29 -14.96
N GLN A 142 -3.92 -8.44 -15.13
CA GLN A 142 -5.30 -8.52 -15.57
C GLN A 142 -6.27 -7.87 -14.60
N VAL A 143 -6.06 -8.02 -13.30
CA VAL A 143 -6.88 -7.35 -12.27
C VAL A 143 -6.69 -5.83 -12.34
N ALA A 144 -5.48 -5.35 -12.53
CA ALA A 144 -5.19 -3.93 -12.70
C ALA A 144 -5.85 -3.36 -13.97
N ASP A 145 -5.81 -4.08 -15.07
CA ASP A 145 -6.46 -3.70 -16.33
C ASP A 145 -7.99 -3.61 -16.18
N LEU A 146 -8.59 -4.51 -15.44
CA LEU A 146 -10.02 -4.48 -15.15
C LEU A 146 -10.44 -3.28 -14.29
N GLN A 147 -9.55 -2.78 -13.47
CA GLN A 147 -9.81 -1.57 -12.67
C GLN A 147 -9.69 -0.27 -13.47
N VAL A 148 -8.97 -0.29 -14.57
CA VAL A 148 -8.78 0.86 -15.46
C VAL A 148 -9.94 0.99 -16.45
N CYS A 149 -10.60 -0.07 -16.73
CA CYS A 149 -11.79 -0.09 -17.58
C CYS A 149 -13.05 0.20 -16.77
#